data_ea1689df805759475fbebe6b8fecf527
#
_entry.id   ea1689df805759475fbebe6b8fecf527
#
_cell.length_a   1.000
_cell.length_b   1.000
_cell.length_c   1.000
_cell.angle_alpha   90.00
_cell.angle_beta   90.00
_cell.angle_gamma   90.00
#
_symmetry.space_group_name_H-M   'P 1'
#
loop_
_entity.id
_entity.type
_entity.pdbx_description
1 polymer ?
#
loop_
_entity_poly.entity_id
_entity_poly.type
_entity_poly.pdbx_seq_one_letter_code
_entity_poly.pdbx_strand_id
1 'polypeptide(L)'
;MDKIGHLVMTKSLSGNIHRAHKAALLFGSILPDLLVYTYLEGHTWEATFEQITKQMKALEAKGRGGSFSYLKLGWILHYVEDYFTYPHNTIFEGTIPEHYAYEKKMTKWMREGALEQMSLPSCKKLDSAAGVEERLQELHDRYLSQKMCYENDMAYMRQMVSEILNCYAEIFVRKSEFAHFMEWVRKKVGIMTGFVS
;
A
#
# COMPACT_ATOMS: atom_id res chain seq x y z
N MET A 1 -3.10 9.70 -8.54
CA MET A 1 -4.43 10.09 -7.93
C MET A 1 -4.25 11.28 -7.02
N ASP A 2 -5.24 12.18 -6.78
CA ASP A 2 -5.04 13.32 -5.86
C ASP A 2 -4.98 12.89 -4.37
N LYS A 3 -4.43 13.76 -3.51
CA LYS A 3 -4.22 13.50 -2.06
C LYS A 3 -5.50 13.04 -1.34
N ILE A 4 -6.65 13.59 -1.72
CA ILE A 4 -7.93 13.24 -1.09
C ILE A 4 -8.38 11.86 -1.56
N GLY A 5 -8.14 11.52 -2.81
CA GLY A 5 -8.41 10.21 -3.38
C GLY A 5 -7.63 9.12 -2.64
N HIS A 6 -6.30 9.29 -2.46
CA HIS A 6 -5.46 8.38 -1.67
C HIS A 6 -5.99 8.20 -0.25
N LEU A 7 -6.35 9.31 0.40
CA LEU A 7 -6.90 9.26 1.76
C LEU A 7 -8.22 8.48 1.83
N VAL A 8 -9.12 8.71 0.88
CA VAL A 8 -10.44 8.05 0.83
C VAL A 8 -10.27 6.56 0.56
N MET A 9 -9.46 6.19 -0.45
CA MET A 9 -9.19 4.79 -0.81
C MET A 9 -8.57 4.02 0.36
N THR A 10 -7.42 4.45 0.86
CA THR A 10 -6.73 3.80 1.98
C THR A 10 -7.61 3.74 3.23
N LYS A 11 -8.39 4.80 3.54
CA LYS A 11 -9.30 4.82 4.69
C LYS A 11 -10.41 3.78 4.58
N SER A 12 -10.99 3.60 3.39
CA SER A 12 -12.08 2.65 3.15
C SER A 12 -11.66 1.20 3.42
N LEU A 13 -10.38 0.87 3.21
CA LEU A 13 -9.83 -0.49 3.33
C LEU A 13 -9.12 -0.76 4.67
N SER A 14 -8.90 0.26 5.50
CA SER A 14 -8.13 0.17 6.75
C SER A 14 -8.98 -0.06 8.00
N GLY A 15 -10.18 -0.66 7.87
CA GLY A 15 -11.17 -0.81 8.95
C GLY A 15 -10.62 -1.50 10.20
N ASN A 16 -9.89 -2.58 10.04
CA ASN A 16 -9.40 -3.45 11.12
C ASN A 16 -8.06 -3.00 11.74
N ILE A 17 -7.46 -1.89 11.28
CA ILE A 17 -6.18 -1.41 11.78
C ILE A 17 -6.40 -0.55 13.03
N HIS A 18 -5.58 -0.80 14.09
CA HIS A 18 -5.62 -0.01 15.31
C HIS A 18 -5.44 1.49 15.05
N ARG A 19 -6.17 2.34 15.78
CA ARG A 19 -6.29 3.79 15.52
C ARG A 19 -4.96 4.51 15.31
N ALA A 20 -3.94 4.25 16.16
CA ALA A 20 -2.64 4.89 16.05
C ALA A 20 -1.90 4.49 14.76
N HIS A 21 -1.96 3.22 14.38
CA HIS A 21 -1.36 2.70 13.15
C HIS A 21 -2.13 3.16 11.93
N LYS A 22 -3.45 3.24 12.01
CA LYS A 22 -4.31 3.78 10.95
C LYS A 22 -3.98 5.23 10.64
N ALA A 23 -3.79 6.08 11.64
CA ALA A 23 -3.38 7.47 11.43
C ALA A 23 -2.02 7.56 10.71
N ALA A 24 -1.05 6.73 11.08
CA ALA A 24 0.26 6.66 10.42
C ALA A 24 0.15 6.16 8.97
N LEU A 25 -0.67 5.14 8.71
CA LEU A 25 -0.95 4.61 7.38
C LEU A 25 -1.56 5.69 6.47
N LEU A 26 -2.60 6.37 6.95
CA LEU A 26 -3.28 7.43 6.20
C LEU A 26 -2.36 8.63 5.94
N PHE A 27 -1.53 9.03 6.89
CA PHE A 27 -0.54 10.06 6.66
C PHE A 27 0.51 9.62 5.63
N GLY A 28 0.97 8.38 5.72
CA GLY A 28 1.90 7.79 4.74
C GLY A 28 1.33 7.79 3.32
N SER A 29 0.01 7.50 3.14
CA SER A 29 -0.61 7.43 1.82
C SER A 29 -0.75 8.78 1.10
N ILE A 30 -0.59 9.89 1.80
CA ILE A 30 -0.61 11.23 1.18
C ILE A 30 0.77 11.91 1.18
N LEU A 31 1.73 11.33 1.89
CA LEU A 31 3.03 11.96 2.11
C LEU A 31 3.83 12.17 0.82
N PRO A 32 3.85 11.24 -0.18
CA PRO A 32 4.50 11.51 -1.45
C PRO A 32 4.01 12.78 -2.13
N ASP A 33 2.72 13.01 -2.17
CA ASP A 33 2.12 14.23 -2.76
C ASP A 33 2.41 15.54 -2.00
N LEU A 34 2.92 15.45 -0.80
CA LEU A 34 3.33 16.62 0.00
C LEU A 34 4.80 16.98 -0.20
N LEU A 35 5.59 16.10 -0.80
CA LEU A 35 7.03 16.26 -0.97
C LEU A 35 7.38 16.64 -2.40
N VAL A 36 7.96 17.81 -2.59
CA VAL A 36 8.26 18.37 -3.93
C VAL A 36 9.17 17.45 -4.76
N TYR A 37 10.13 16.77 -4.13
CA TYR A 37 11.09 15.93 -4.85
C TYR A 37 10.46 14.70 -5.51
N THR A 38 9.36 14.17 -4.97
CA THR A 38 8.65 13.02 -5.54
C THR A 38 8.02 13.35 -6.89
N TYR A 39 7.64 14.61 -7.11
CA TYR A 39 7.20 15.07 -8.43
C TYR A 39 8.28 15.00 -9.50
N LEU A 40 9.55 15.13 -9.12
CA LEU A 40 10.69 15.02 -10.04
C LEU A 40 10.98 13.56 -10.41
N GLU A 41 10.71 12.63 -9.52
CA GLU A 41 10.88 11.18 -9.76
C GLU A 41 9.73 10.58 -10.58
N GLY A 42 8.57 11.25 -10.57
CA GLY A 42 7.33 10.76 -11.18
C GLY A 42 6.60 9.73 -10.31
N HIS A 43 5.34 9.44 -10.67
CA HIS A 43 4.48 8.50 -9.94
C HIS A 43 3.96 7.39 -10.87
N THR A 44 4.66 7.15 -11.99
CA THR A 44 4.28 6.11 -12.93
C THR A 44 4.87 4.76 -12.56
N TRP A 45 4.27 3.72 -13.11
CA TRP A 45 4.79 2.35 -12.97
C TRP A 45 6.26 2.25 -13.38
N GLU A 46 6.59 2.75 -14.56
CA GLU A 46 7.94 2.63 -15.14
C GLU A 46 8.99 3.37 -14.31
N ALA A 47 8.61 4.48 -13.70
CA ALA A 47 9.54 5.29 -12.91
C ALA A 47 9.84 4.71 -11.53
N THR A 48 8.86 4.04 -10.90
CA THR A 48 8.94 3.79 -9.45
C THR A 48 8.75 2.33 -9.03
N PHE A 49 8.31 1.44 -9.92
CA PHE A 49 8.00 0.05 -9.58
C PHE A 49 9.18 -0.68 -8.89
N GLU A 50 10.38 -0.59 -9.45
CA GLU A 50 11.56 -1.25 -8.88
C GLU A 50 11.93 -0.69 -7.49
N GLN A 51 11.80 0.62 -7.30
CA GLN A 51 12.06 1.26 -6.02
C GLN A 51 11.00 0.85 -4.98
N ILE A 52 9.73 0.81 -5.35
CA ILE A 52 8.64 0.45 -4.44
C ILE A 52 8.72 -1.03 -4.04
N THR A 53 9.03 -1.93 -4.96
CA THR A 53 9.22 -3.35 -4.64
C THR A 53 10.43 -3.58 -3.72
N LYS A 54 11.53 -2.82 -3.89
CA LYS A 54 12.66 -2.81 -2.93
C LYS A 54 12.21 -2.33 -1.54
N GLN A 55 11.37 -1.28 -1.47
CA GLN A 55 10.81 -0.80 -0.20
C GLN A 55 9.89 -1.82 0.45
N MET A 56 9.07 -2.54 -0.32
CA MET A 56 8.24 -3.65 0.15
C MET A 56 9.10 -4.73 0.83
N LYS A 57 10.14 -5.21 0.15
CA LYS A 57 11.08 -6.21 0.69
C LYS A 57 11.80 -5.70 1.95
N ALA A 58 12.22 -4.44 1.96
CA ALA A 58 12.85 -3.83 3.13
C ALA A 58 11.87 -3.69 4.31
N LEU A 59 10.61 -3.37 4.05
CA LEU A 59 9.57 -3.29 5.07
C LEU A 59 9.25 -4.68 5.63
N GLU A 60 9.16 -5.72 4.79
CA GLU A 60 9.06 -7.11 5.24
C GLU A 60 10.26 -7.50 6.12
N ALA A 61 11.49 -7.21 5.69
CA ALA A 61 12.70 -7.57 6.44
C ALA A 61 12.79 -6.91 7.82
N LYS A 62 12.43 -5.62 7.94
CA LYS A 62 12.66 -4.76 9.12
C LYS A 62 11.39 -4.31 9.85
N GLY A 63 10.21 -4.47 9.24
CA GLY A 63 8.94 -4.00 9.80
C GLY A 63 8.56 -4.77 11.06
N ARG A 64 8.18 -4.05 12.12
CA ARG A 64 7.80 -4.62 13.43
C ARG A 64 6.34 -4.32 13.79
N GLY A 65 5.52 -3.88 12.84
CA GLY A 65 4.10 -3.58 13.08
C GLY A 65 3.82 -2.31 13.88
N GLY A 66 4.84 -1.48 14.14
CA GLY A 66 4.67 -0.18 14.81
C GLY A 66 4.20 0.92 13.83
N SER A 67 3.80 2.08 14.36
CA SER A 67 3.27 3.20 13.55
C SER A 67 4.21 3.63 12.41
N PHE A 68 5.53 3.52 12.60
CA PHE A 68 6.50 3.82 11.54
C PHE A 68 6.44 2.80 10.38
N SER A 69 6.18 1.52 10.67
CA SER A 69 5.95 0.51 9.63
C SER A 69 4.68 0.78 8.84
N TYR A 70 3.61 1.20 9.53
CA TYR A 70 2.36 1.59 8.88
C TYR A 70 2.48 2.89 8.07
N LEU A 71 3.29 3.85 8.52
CA LEU A 71 3.61 5.04 7.73
C LEU A 71 4.31 4.66 6.41
N LYS A 72 5.31 3.77 6.48
CA LYS A 72 5.99 3.26 5.28
C LYS A 72 5.06 2.44 4.38
N LEU A 73 4.18 1.66 4.98
CA LEU A 73 3.17 0.92 4.21
C LEU A 73 2.23 1.89 3.48
N GLY A 74 1.79 2.96 4.14
CA GLY A 74 1.00 4.02 3.50
C GLY A 74 1.73 4.66 2.30
N TRP A 75 3.02 4.96 2.46
CA TRP A 75 3.86 5.44 1.35
C TRP A 75 3.87 4.48 0.16
N ILE A 76 4.02 3.18 0.41
CA ILE A 76 3.98 2.15 -0.63
C ILE A 76 2.60 2.11 -1.31
N LEU A 77 1.52 2.15 -0.51
CA LEU A 77 0.15 2.12 -1.03
C LEU A 77 -0.15 3.30 -1.96
N HIS A 78 0.37 4.50 -1.67
CA HIS A 78 0.25 5.66 -2.56
C HIS A 78 0.65 5.32 -4.00
N TYR A 79 1.87 4.80 -4.18
CA TYR A 79 2.36 4.45 -5.52
C TYR A 79 1.57 3.29 -6.14
N VAL A 80 1.18 2.30 -5.35
CA VAL A 80 0.35 1.19 -5.83
C VAL A 80 -1.02 1.68 -6.31
N GLU A 81 -1.62 2.63 -5.63
CA GLU A 81 -2.88 3.26 -6.05
C GLU A 81 -2.70 4.05 -7.36
N ASP A 82 -1.57 4.74 -7.52
CA ASP A 82 -1.24 5.45 -8.76
C ASP A 82 -1.03 4.49 -9.94
N TYR A 83 -0.44 3.33 -9.75
CA TYR A 83 -0.27 2.33 -10.81
C TYR A 83 -1.59 1.87 -11.43
N PHE A 84 -2.67 1.90 -10.68
CA PHE A 84 -4.03 1.60 -11.17
C PHE A 84 -4.87 2.86 -11.39
N THR A 85 -4.24 4.00 -11.58
CA THR A 85 -4.89 5.25 -11.98
C THR A 85 -4.52 5.57 -13.41
N TYR A 86 -5.49 5.60 -14.33
CA TYR A 86 -5.25 5.71 -15.78
C TYR A 86 -4.21 6.77 -16.18
N PRO A 87 -4.25 8.02 -15.67
CA PRO A 87 -3.27 9.04 -16.04
C PRO A 87 -1.82 8.77 -15.61
N HIS A 88 -1.57 7.80 -14.73
CA HIS A 88 -0.22 7.42 -14.30
C HIS A 88 0.39 6.27 -15.13
N ASN A 89 -0.21 5.94 -16.26
CA ASN A 89 0.23 4.87 -17.14
C ASN A 89 0.61 5.42 -18.52
N THR A 90 1.58 4.79 -19.18
CA THR A 90 2.12 5.20 -20.49
C THR A 90 1.08 5.21 -21.61
N ILE A 91 -0.04 4.50 -21.43
CA ILE A 91 -1.18 4.49 -22.33
C ILE A 91 -2.06 5.75 -22.25
N PHE A 92 -1.79 6.65 -21.31
CA PHE A 92 -2.49 7.93 -21.21
C PHE A 92 -1.91 8.94 -22.20
N GLU A 93 -2.68 9.31 -23.19
CA GLU A 93 -2.29 10.28 -24.23
C GLU A 93 -2.78 11.71 -23.92
N GLY A 94 -3.33 11.93 -22.72
CA GLY A 94 -3.89 13.22 -22.32
C GLY A 94 -2.85 14.24 -21.88
N THR A 95 -3.29 15.48 -21.76
CA THR A 95 -2.53 16.60 -21.25
C THR A 95 -2.49 16.65 -19.71
N ILE A 96 -1.60 17.44 -19.13
CA ILE A 96 -1.55 17.65 -17.66
C ILE A 96 -2.90 18.15 -17.09
N PRO A 97 -3.61 19.12 -17.71
CA PRO A 97 -4.94 19.50 -17.24
C PRO A 97 -5.98 18.36 -17.28
N GLU A 98 -5.91 17.48 -18.28
CA GLU A 98 -6.80 16.31 -18.38
C GLU A 98 -6.46 15.27 -17.32
N HIS A 99 -5.18 15.06 -17.02
CA HIS A 99 -4.73 14.23 -15.89
C HIS A 99 -5.38 14.71 -14.58
N TYR A 100 -5.19 15.97 -14.21
CA TYR A 100 -5.80 16.52 -12.98
C TYR A 100 -7.34 16.48 -13.00
N ALA A 101 -7.96 16.70 -14.17
CA ALA A 101 -9.40 16.62 -14.30
C ALA A 101 -9.92 15.20 -14.06
N TYR A 102 -9.19 14.18 -14.55
CA TYR A 102 -9.49 12.78 -14.33
C TYR A 102 -9.46 12.43 -12.83
N GLU A 103 -8.35 12.70 -12.17
CA GLU A 103 -8.17 12.44 -10.74
C GLU A 103 -9.24 13.11 -9.88
N LYS A 104 -9.52 14.39 -10.15
CA LYS A 104 -10.54 15.15 -9.41
C LYS A 104 -11.94 14.56 -9.57
N LYS A 105 -12.29 14.09 -10.77
CA LYS A 105 -13.58 13.44 -11.02
C LYS A 105 -13.66 12.09 -10.31
N MET A 106 -12.61 11.29 -10.38
CA MET A 106 -12.52 9.99 -9.69
C MET A 106 -12.64 10.18 -8.17
N THR A 107 -11.89 11.11 -7.58
CA THR A 107 -11.98 11.43 -6.15
C THR A 107 -13.38 11.89 -5.74
N LYS A 108 -14.02 12.74 -6.56
CA LYS A 108 -15.41 13.15 -6.32
C LYS A 108 -16.33 11.94 -6.28
N TRP A 109 -16.23 11.06 -7.26
CA TRP A 109 -17.07 9.86 -7.34
C TRP A 109 -16.86 8.91 -6.15
N MET A 110 -15.60 8.66 -5.74
CA MET A 110 -15.31 7.91 -4.51
C MET A 110 -15.97 8.53 -3.26
N ARG A 111 -15.97 9.85 -3.13
CA ARG A 111 -16.60 10.55 -1.99
C ARG A 111 -18.13 10.54 -2.03
N GLU A 112 -18.73 10.36 -3.19
CA GLU A 112 -20.18 10.23 -3.38
C GLU A 112 -20.69 8.80 -3.13
N GLY A 113 -19.85 7.90 -2.61
CA GLY A 113 -20.26 6.57 -2.17
C GLY A 113 -20.02 5.46 -3.20
N ALA A 114 -19.22 5.71 -4.24
CA ALA A 114 -18.93 4.68 -5.25
C ALA A 114 -18.22 3.47 -4.65
N LEU A 115 -17.33 3.68 -3.67
CA LEU A 115 -16.58 2.59 -3.03
C LEU A 115 -17.49 1.66 -2.22
N GLU A 116 -18.53 2.20 -1.57
CA GLU A 116 -19.50 1.43 -0.79
C GLU A 116 -20.44 0.60 -1.68
N GLN A 117 -20.68 1.05 -2.91
CA GLN A 117 -21.53 0.36 -3.88
C GLN A 117 -20.79 -0.77 -4.61
N MET A 118 -19.46 -0.74 -4.62
CA MET A 118 -18.66 -1.78 -5.25
C MET A 118 -18.55 -3.02 -4.36
N SER A 119 -18.70 -4.19 -4.95
CA SER A 119 -18.45 -5.46 -4.26
C SER A 119 -17.03 -5.49 -3.68
N LEU A 120 -16.88 -6.13 -2.51
CA LEU A 120 -15.55 -6.39 -1.97
C LEU A 120 -14.78 -7.30 -2.94
N PRO A 121 -13.52 -6.99 -3.24
CA PRO A 121 -12.73 -7.81 -4.14
C PRO A 121 -12.46 -9.20 -3.53
N SER A 122 -12.42 -10.22 -4.39
CA SER A 122 -11.89 -11.52 -3.99
C SER A 122 -10.38 -11.42 -3.86
N CYS A 123 -9.87 -11.33 -2.63
CA CYS A 123 -8.46 -11.17 -2.35
C CYS A 123 -7.72 -12.51 -2.39
N LYS A 124 -6.60 -12.56 -3.11
CA LYS A 124 -5.63 -13.65 -3.02
C LYS A 124 -4.85 -13.52 -1.71
N LYS A 125 -4.65 -14.64 -1.01
CA LYS A 125 -3.78 -14.65 0.16
C LYS A 125 -2.32 -14.58 -0.29
N LEU A 126 -1.62 -13.54 0.17
CA LEU A 126 -0.19 -13.33 -0.06
C LEU A 126 0.51 -13.39 1.30
N ASP A 127 1.75 -13.91 1.35
CA ASP A 127 2.49 -14.16 2.58
C ASP A 127 3.87 -13.49 2.63
N SER A 128 4.29 -12.84 1.53
CA SER A 128 5.60 -12.24 1.37
C SER A 128 5.58 -11.04 0.41
N ALA A 129 6.58 -10.17 0.53
CA ALA A 129 6.77 -9.05 -0.40
C ALA A 129 7.04 -9.51 -1.85
N ALA A 130 7.68 -10.68 -2.02
CA ALA A 130 7.88 -11.27 -3.34
C ALA A 130 6.55 -11.68 -3.98
N GLY A 131 5.67 -12.32 -3.21
CA GLY A 131 4.32 -12.66 -3.68
C GLY A 131 3.47 -11.43 -4.00
N VAL A 132 3.65 -10.33 -3.25
CA VAL A 132 3.02 -9.03 -3.55
C VAL A 132 3.53 -8.46 -4.87
N GLU A 133 4.85 -8.51 -5.13
CA GLU A 133 5.47 -8.03 -6.37
C GLU A 133 4.95 -8.78 -7.60
N GLU A 134 4.95 -10.12 -7.55
CA GLU A 134 4.42 -10.97 -8.63
C GLU A 134 2.94 -10.68 -8.91
N ARG A 135 2.17 -10.53 -7.84
CA ARG A 135 0.74 -10.23 -7.94
C ARG A 135 0.47 -8.85 -8.50
N LEU A 136 1.29 -7.86 -8.11
CA LEU A 136 1.19 -6.50 -8.60
C LEU A 136 1.46 -6.43 -10.11
N GLN A 137 2.47 -7.17 -10.62
CA GLN A 137 2.73 -7.32 -12.04
C GLN A 137 1.54 -7.97 -12.78
N GLU A 138 1.08 -9.13 -12.28
CA GLU A 138 -0.06 -9.85 -12.87
C GLU A 138 -1.30 -8.94 -13.00
N LEU A 139 -1.62 -8.21 -11.94
CA LEU A 139 -2.79 -7.33 -11.94
C LEU A 139 -2.60 -6.09 -12.82
N HIS A 140 -1.39 -5.53 -12.85
CA HIS A 140 -1.11 -4.36 -13.69
C HIS A 140 -1.18 -4.70 -15.18
N ASP A 141 -0.61 -5.83 -15.63
CA ASP A 141 -0.71 -6.31 -17.00
C ASP A 141 -2.17 -6.54 -17.41
N ARG A 142 -2.95 -7.14 -16.50
CA ARG A 142 -4.37 -7.35 -16.71
C ARG A 142 -5.14 -6.02 -16.77
N TYR A 143 -4.83 -5.07 -15.88
CA TYR A 143 -5.42 -3.74 -15.85
C TYR A 143 -5.21 -3.01 -17.18
N LEU A 144 -3.97 -3.00 -17.70
CA LEU A 144 -3.64 -2.36 -18.97
C LEU A 144 -4.37 -2.97 -20.18
N SER A 145 -4.81 -4.22 -20.08
CA SER A 145 -5.60 -4.88 -21.13
C SER A 145 -7.11 -4.56 -21.08
N GLN A 146 -7.56 -3.85 -20.04
CA GLN A 146 -8.97 -3.51 -19.86
C GLN A 146 -9.31 -2.12 -20.40
N LYS A 147 -10.62 -1.84 -20.50
CA LYS A 147 -11.09 -0.48 -20.79
C LYS A 147 -10.74 0.46 -19.64
N MET A 148 -10.10 1.57 -19.95
CA MET A 148 -9.78 2.61 -18.95
C MET A 148 -11.05 3.36 -18.54
N CYS A 149 -11.43 3.22 -17.29
CA CYS A 149 -12.55 3.91 -16.65
C CYS A 149 -12.40 3.89 -15.12
N TYR A 150 -13.09 4.78 -14.45
CA TYR A 150 -13.03 4.90 -12.98
C TYR A 150 -13.38 3.61 -12.23
N GLU A 151 -14.36 2.85 -12.76
CA GLU A 151 -14.80 1.57 -12.20
C GLU A 151 -13.64 0.57 -12.15
N ASN A 152 -12.93 0.42 -13.28
CA ASN A 152 -11.79 -0.48 -13.38
C ASN A 152 -10.62 0.00 -12.52
N ASP A 153 -10.27 1.29 -12.59
CA ASP A 153 -9.23 1.88 -11.75
C ASP A 153 -9.48 1.54 -10.28
N MET A 154 -10.67 1.86 -9.77
CA MET A 154 -11.02 1.59 -8.37
C MET A 154 -11.10 0.10 -8.03
N ALA A 155 -11.56 -0.75 -8.95
CA ALA A 155 -11.63 -2.19 -8.70
C ALA A 155 -10.24 -2.79 -8.50
N TYR A 156 -9.30 -2.47 -9.39
CA TYR A 156 -7.91 -2.95 -9.29
C TYR A 156 -7.16 -2.35 -8.10
N MET A 157 -7.32 -1.04 -7.84
CA MET A 157 -6.77 -0.40 -6.63
C MET A 157 -7.26 -1.11 -5.36
N ARG A 158 -8.59 -1.26 -5.21
CA ARG A 158 -9.18 -1.91 -4.02
C ARG A 158 -8.68 -3.32 -3.83
N GLN A 159 -8.58 -4.09 -4.92
CA GLN A 159 -8.07 -5.45 -4.87
C GLN A 159 -6.63 -5.47 -4.37
N MET A 160 -5.73 -4.75 -5.03
CA MET A 160 -4.31 -4.80 -4.70
C MET A 160 -4.00 -4.22 -3.32
N VAL A 161 -4.62 -3.08 -2.98
CA VAL A 161 -4.47 -2.46 -1.65
C VAL A 161 -4.96 -3.39 -0.54
N SER A 162 -6.10 -4.07 -0.74
CA SER A 162 -6.61 -5.05 0.24
C SER A 162 -5.67 -6.24 0.40
N GLU A 163 -5.14 -6.79 -0.70
CA GLU A 163 -4.19 -7.90 -0.68
C GLU A 163 -2.88 -7.51 0.04
N ILE A 164 -2.35 -6.31 -0.21
CA ILE A 164 -1.17 -5.77 0.48
C ILE A 164 -1.43 -5.56 1.97
N LEU A 165 -2.53 -4.92 2.34
CA LEU A 165 -2.87 -4.68 3.74
C LEU A 165 -2.99 -5.98 4.52
N ASN A 166 -3.64 -7.01 3.97
CA ASN A 166 -3.76 -8.32 4.59
C ASN A 166 -2.40 -9.00 4.73
N CYS A 167 -1.58 -9.00 3.68
CA CYS A 167 -0.24 -9.58 3.69
C CYS A 167 0.64 -8.95 4.79
N TYR A 168 0.72 -7.63 4.82
CA TYR A 168 1.57 -6.93 5.79
C TYR A 168 1.01 -6.97 7.22
N ALA A 169 -0.30 -7.06 7.41
CA ALA A 169 -0.86 -7.30 8.73
C ALA A 169 -0.38 -8.66 9.29
N GLU A 170 -0.41 -9.73 8.49
CA GLU A 170 0.13 -11.05 8.89
C GLU A 170 1.65 -11.02 9.11
N ILE A 171 2.42 -10.35 8.25
CA ILE A 171 3.87 -10.19 8.41
C ILE A 171 4.20 -9.49 9.74
N PHE A 172 3.51 -8.40 10.06
CA PHE A 172 3.76 -7.63 11.28
C PHE A 172 3.41 -8.41 12.54
N VAL A 173 2.32 -9.19 12.53
CA VAL A 173 1.96 -10.09 13.64
C VAL A 173 3.02 -11.16 13.85
N ARG A 174 3.40 -11.90 12.80
CA ARG A 174 4.44 -12.94 12.88
C ARG A 174 5.76 -12.41 13.43
N LYS A 175 6.17 -11.21 13.03
CA LYS A 175 7.42 -10.60 13.49
C LYS A 175 7.35 -10.11 14.94
N SER A 176 6.19 -9.63 15.37
CA SER A 176 5.96 -9.25 16.76
C SER A 176 6.03 -10.48 17.68
N GLU A 177 5.36 -11.57 17.32
CA GLU A 177 5.39 -12.83 18.07
C GLU A 177 6.80 -13.42 18.15
N PHE A 178 7.54 -13.44 17.03
CA PHE A 178 8.92 -13.89 17.00
C PHE A 178 9.83 -13.02 17.89
N ALA A 179 9.66 -11.70 17.87
CA ALA A 179 10.44 -10.80 18.73
C ALA A 179 10.17 -11.06 20.22
N HIS A 180 8.90 -11.25 20.61
CA HIS A 180 8.51 -11.61 21.98
C HIS A 180 9.08 -12.97 22.40
N PHE A 181 9.02 -13.97 21.50
CA PHE A 181 9.62 -15.28 21.75
C PHE A 181 11.14 -15.19 21.97
N MET A 182 11.85 -14.45 21.10
CA MET A 182 13.31 -14.27 21.23
C MET A 182 13.68 -13.51 22.50
N GLU A 183 12.89 -12.54 22.91
CA GLU A 183 13.12 -11.84 24.20
C GLU A 183 12.91 -12.78 25.38
N TRP A 184 11.88 -13.62 25.36
CA TRP A 184 11.64 -14.65 26.37
C TRP A 184 12.81 -15.64 26.45
N VAL A 185 13.29 -16.16 25.30
CA VAL A 185 14.46 -17.06 25.22
C VAL A 185 15.68 -16.39 25.84
N ARG A 186 15.98 -15.15 25.47
CA ARG A 186 17.14 -14.41 26.01
C ARG A 186 17.06 -14.23 27.52
N LYS A 187 15.87 -13.93 28.06
CA LYS A 187 15.66 -13.86 29.51
C LYS A 187 15.88 -15.21 30.17
N LYS A 188 15.41 -16.31 29.60
CA LYS A 188 15.59 -17.66 30.14
C LYS A 188 17.05 -18.11 30.09
N VAL A 189 17.75 -17.93 28.96
CA VAL A 189 19.18 -18.26 28.81
C VAL A 189 20.05 -17.37 29.69
N GLY A 190 19.77 -16.06 29.77
CA GLY A 190 20.49 -15.14 30.64
C GLY A 190 20.37 -15.48 32.14
N ILE A 191 19.23 -16.03 32.58
CA ILE A 191 19.07 -16.54 33.96
C ILE A 191 19.93 -17.79 34.18
N MET A 192 20.07 -18.64 33.14
CA MET A 192 20.91 -19.87 33.27
C MET A 192 22.41 -19.56 33.30
N THR A 193 22.86 -18.48 32.66
CA THR A 193 24.27 -18.05 32.67
C THR A 193 24.65 -17.24 33.95
N GLY A 194 23.68 -16.68 34.66
CA GLY A 194 23.88 -15.95 35.93
C GLY A 194 24.04 -16.84 37.18
N PHE A 195 23.94 -18.17 37.02
CA PHE A 195 24.14 -19.13 38.12
C PHE A 195 25.56 -19.77 38.15
N VAL A 196 26.46 -19.25 37.31
CA VAL A 196 27.88 -19.70 37.28
C VAL A 196 28.79 -18.51 37.57
N SER A 197 28.73 -17.99 38.80
CA SER A 197 29.71 -17.07 39.35
C SER A 197 29.69 -17.17 40.85
#